data_1a7a0de3dc913a8c79b9aa9c37b8546b
#
_entry.id   1a7a0de3dc913a8c79b9aa9c37b8546b
#
_cell.length_a   1.000
_cell.length_b   1.000
_cell.length_c   1.000
_cell.angle_alpha   90.00
_cell.angle_beta   90.00
_cell.angle_gamma   90.00
#
_symmetry.space_group_name_H-M   'P 1'
#
loop_
_entity.id
_entity.type
_entity.pdbx_description
1 polymer ?
#
loop_
_entity_poly.entity_id
_entity_poly.type
_entity_poly.pdbx_seq_one_letter_code
_entity_poly.pdbx_strand_id
1 'polypeptide(L)'
;MKNQLVTASVWKSLTAAAKKSRAPAYAAVAYFGQGASKLLPLHANSRLVVDASEGAVKSGQTCPTDLKRLQKRGVVIYSAPKLHAKVYVFDRFAFVGSANVSGRSAGTLIEAMTNN
;
A
#
# COMPACT_ATOMS: atom_id res chain seq x y z
N MET A 1 10.74 19.59 3.76
CA MET A 1 9.35 19.12 3.83
C MET A 1 8.85 19.16 5.25
N LYS A 2 7.61 19.53 5.43
CA LYS A 2 6.98 19.46 6.74
C LYS A 2 6.41 18.06 6.97
N ASN A 3 6.61 17.54 8.18
CA ASN A 3 5.94 16.32 8.60
C ASN A 3 4.50 16.66 8.96
N GLN A 4 3.59 15.82 8.53
CA GLN A 4 2.17 15.96 8.82
C GLN A 4 1.63 14.67 9.39
N LEU A 5 0.75 14.77 10.38
CA LEU A 5 -0.02 13.64 10.86
C LEU A 5 -1.34 13.59 10.09
N VAL A 6 -1.54 12.51 9.35
CA VAL A 6 -2.75 12.29 8.56
C VAL A 6 -3.65 11.34 9.34
N THR A 7 -4.77 11.83 9.85
CA THR A 7 -5.68 11.04 10.68
C THR A 7 -7.05 10.82 10.05
N ALA A 8 -7.48 11.73 9.18
CA ALA A 8 -8.75 11.61 8.48
C ALA A 8 -8.50 11.40 6.99
N SER A 9 -9.31 10.55 6.37
CA SER A 9 -9.21 10.29 4.93
C SER A 9 -7.80 9.86 4.50
N VAL A 10 -7.16 9.01 5.29
CA VAL A 10 -5.79 8.54 5.04
C VAL A 10 -5.66 7.98 3.62
N TRP A 11 -6.58 7.11 3.22
CA TRP A 11 -6.52 6.49 1.90
C TRP A 11 -6.83 7.45 0.78
N LYS A 12 -7.61 8.49 1.02
CA LYS A 12 -7.81 9.54 0.03
C LYS A 12 -6.47 10.22 -0.31
N SER A 13 -5.67 10.53 0.71
CA SER A 13 -4.35 11.13 0.53
C SER A 13 -3.37 10.19 -0.13
N LEU A 14 -3.31 8.94 0.30
CA LEU A 14 -2.42 7.93 -0.26
C LEU A 14 -2.75 7.63 -1.73
N THR A 15 -4.02 7.43 -2.04
CA THR A 15 -4.46 7.15 -3.40
C THR A 15 -4.15 8.32 -4.32
N ALA A 16 -4.39 9.54 -3.86
CA ALA A 16 -4.07 10.74 -4.63
C ALA A 16 -2.57 10.85 -4.90
N ALA A 17 -1.74 10.59 -3.89
CA ALA A 17 -0.28 10.60 -4.05
C ALA A 17 0.19 9.55 -5.05
N ALA A 18 -0.38 8.34 -4.97
CA ALA A 18 -0.05 7.26 -5.91
C ALA A 18 -0.38 7.64 -7.36
N LYS A 19 -1.56 8.22 -7.58
CA LYS A 19 -1.99 8.66 -8.91
C LYS A 19 -1.12 9.78 -9.48
N LYS A 20 -0.66 10.69 -8.64
CA LYS A 20 0.14 11.85 -9.04
C LYS A 20 1.62 11.52 -9.19
N SER A 21 2.07 10.39 -8.67
CA SER A 21 3.47 9.99 -8.72
C SER A 21 3.94 9.91 -10.18
N ARG A 22 5.06 10.55 -10.48
CA ARG A 22 5.66 10.54 -11.82
C ARG A 22 6.76 9.52 -11.96
N ALA A 23 7.40 9.18 -10.85
CA ALA A 23 8.45 8.18 -10.80
C ALA A 23 7.88 6.88 -10.22
N PRO A 24 8.54 5.73 -10.44
CA PRO A 24 8.15 4.51 -9.77
C PRO A 24 8.10 4.69 -8.26
N ALA A 25 7.07 4.14 -7.64
CA ALA A 25 6.88 4.21 -6.21
C ALA A 25 7.43 2.97 -5.52
N TYR A 26 7.63 3.08 -4.22
CA TYR A 26 8.06 1.97 -3.38
C TYR A 26 7.11 1.84 -2.22
N ALA A 27 6.65 0.62 -1.95
CA ALA A 27 5.78 0.36 -0.82
C ALA A 27 6.20 -0.92 -0.12
N ALA A 28 6.18 -0.89 1.20
CA ALA A 28 6.37 -2.06 2.03
C ALA A 28 5.23 -2.11 3.01
N VAL A 29 4.33 -3.06 2.85
CA VAL A 29 3.14 -3.19 3.69
C VAL A 29 2.94 -4.63 4.09
N ALA A 30 2.57 -4.85 5.34
CA ALA A 30 2.38 -6.20 5.84
C ALA A 30 1.35 -6.96 4.99
N TYR A 31 0.20 -6.35 4.75
CA TYR A 31 -0.90 -7.02 4.04
C TYR A 31 -1.46 -6.17 2.92
N PHE A 32 -1.78 -6.84 1.82
CA PHE A 32 -2.36 -6.22 0.64
C PHE A 32 -3.71 -6.89 0.36
N GLY A 33 -4.75 -6.38 0.99
CA GLY A 33 -6.06 -7.00 1.03
C GLY A 33 -6.94 -6.73 -0.17
N GLN A 34 -8.17 -7.18 -0.09
CA GLN A 34 -9.16 -7.00 -1.15
C GLN A 34 -9.39 -5.52 -1.42
N GLY A 35 -9.40 -5.14 -2.70
CA GLY A 35 -9.56 -3.76 -3.13
C GLY A 35 -8.27 -2.94 -3.14
N ALA A 36 -7.16 -3.52 -2.71
CA ALA A 36 -5.90 -2.81 -2.55
C ALA A 36 -5.37 -2.24 -3.86
N SER A 37 -5.55 -2.93 -4.97
CA SER A 37 -5.04 -2.45 -6.26
C SER A 37 -5.71 -1.16 -6.72
N LYS A 38 -6.93 -0.88 -6.26
CA LYS A 38 -7.62 0.38 -6.54
C LYS A 38 -7.19 1.49 -5.59
N LEU A 39 -6.95 1.14 -4.32
CA LEU A 39 -6.52 2.11 -3.31
C LEU A 39 -5.08 2.54 -3.53
N LEU A 40 -4.24 1.65 -4.00
CA LEU A 40 -2.83 1.90 -4.26
C LEU A 40 -2.50 1.60 -5.73
N PRO A 41 -2.89 2.51 -6.65
CA PRO A 41 -2.72 2.28 -8.09
C PRO A 41 -1.29 2.59 -8.54
N LEU A 42 -0.37 1.71 -8.18
CA LEU A 42 1.04 1.87 -8.52
C LEU A 42 1.27 1.77 -10.03
N HIS A 43 2.17 2.59 -10.53
CA HIS A 43 2.57 2.59 -11.94
C HIS A 43 3.62 1.52 -12.23
N ALA A 44 3.83 1.25 -13.50
CA ALA A 44 4.85 0.30 -13.96
C ALA A 44 6.22 0.64 -13.34
N ASN A 45 6.99 -0.40 -13.07
CA ASN A 45 8.32 -0.34 -12.44
C ASN A 45 8.32 0.05 -10.96
N SER A 46 7.16 0.29 -10.36
CA SER A 46 7.05 0.42 -8.91
C SER A 46 7.37 -0.91 -8.25
N ARG A 47 7.79 -0.87 -7.00
CA ARG A 47 8.14 -2.06 -6.23
C ARG A 47 7.28 -2.15 -4.98
N LEU A 48 6.74 -3.33 -4.75
CA LEU A 48 5.86 -3.60 -3.61
C LEU A 48 6.37 -4.82 -2.85
N VAL A 49 6.57 -4.67 -1.56
CA VAL A 49 6.92 -5.79 -0.66
C VAL A 49 5.74 -6.03 0.26
N VAL A 50 5.26 -7.26 0.31
CA VAL A 50 4.11 -7.65 1.14
C VAL A 50 4.37 -9.00 1.78
N ASP A 51 3.59 -9.34 2.80
CA ASP A 51 3.52 -10.72 3.26
C ASP A 51 2.49 -11.45 2.41
N ALA A 52 2.97 -12.21 1.43
CA ALA A 52 2.16 -13.06 0.57
C ALA A 52 2.36 -14.53 0.91
N SER A 53 2.69 -14.82 2.17
CA SER A 53 2.81 -16.19 2.65
C SER A 53 1.46 -16.92 2.59
N GLU A 54 1.52 -18.25 2.65
CA GLU A 54 0.32 -19.08 2.65
C GLU A 54 -0.66 -18.67 3.75
N GLY A 55 -0.15 -18.39 4.95
CA GLY A 55 -0.99 -17.95 6.07
C GLY A 55 -1.69 -16.62 5.82
N ALA A 56 -0.98 -15.64 5.26
CA ALA A 56 -1.55 -14.33 4.95
C ALA A 56 -2.61 -14.44 3.86
N VAL A 57 -2.40 -15.29 2.87
CA VAL A 57 -3.36 -15.52 1.77
C VAL A 57 -4.58 -16.27 2.28
N LYS A 58 -4.39 -17.35 3.04
CA LYS A 58 -5.51 -18.15 3.57
C LYS A 58 -6.37 -17.36 4.54
N SER A 59 -5.79 -16.45 5.32
CA SER A 59 -6.54 -15.63 6.26
C SER A 59 -7.31 -14.49 5.59
N GLY A 60 -7.07 -14.25 4.29
CA GLY A 60 -7.68 -13.15 3.55
C GLY A 60 -7.00 -11.80 3.76
N GLN A 61 -5.92 -11.74 4.54
CA GLN A 61 -5.20 -10.49 4.78
C GLN A 61 -4.47 -10.01 3.52
N THR A 62 -3.99 -10.93 2.70
CA THR A 62 -3.38 -10.61 1.40
C THR A 62 -4.19 -11.28 0.30
N CYS A 63 -4.59 -10.49 -0.70
CA CYS A 63 -5.42 -10.92 -1.81
C CYS A 63 -4.59 -11.12 -3.08
N PRO A 64 -4.36 -12.36 -3.52
CA PRO A 64 -3.55 -12.64 -4.71
C PRO A 64 -4.09 -11.97 -5.98
N THR A 65 -5.41 -11.86 -6.11
CA THR A 65 -6.02 -11.23 -7.29
C THR A 65 -5.59 -9.77 -7.43
N ASP A 66 -5.57 -9.03 -6.33
CA ASP A 66 -5.12 -7.64 -6.35
C ASP A 66 -3.62 -7.53 -6.66
N LEU A 67 -2.81 -8.44 -6.16
CA LEU A 67 -1.38 -8.50 -6.50
C LEU A 67 -1.19 -8.77 -8.00
N LYS A 68 -1.94 -9.70 -8.56
CA LYS A 68 -1.86 -10.01 -10.00
C LYS A 68 -2.24 -8.82 -10.86
N ARG A 69 -3.22 -8.03 -10.44
CA ARG A 69 -3.60 -6.81 -11.17
C ARG A 69 -2.44 -5.84 -11.27
N LEU A 70 -1.71 -5.64 -10.17
CA LEU A 70 -0.52 -4.77 -10.18
C LEU A 70 0.60 -5.36 -11.03
N GLN A 71 0.82 -6.68 -10.95
CA GLN A 71 1.83 -7.33 -11.79
C GLN A 71 1.57 -7.11 -13.27
N LYS A 72 0.32 -7.20 -13.69
CA LYS A 72 -0.06 -6.95 -15.09
C LYS A 72 0.23 -5.53 -15.53
N ARG A 73 0.26 -4.59 -14.60
CA ARG A 73 0.62 -3.19 -14.87
C ARG A 73 2.12 -2.95 -14.88
N GLY A 74 2.92 -3.95 -14.56
CA GLY A 74 4.37 -3.84 -14.52
C GLY A 74 4.97 -3.56 -13.15
N VAL A 75 4.18 -3.70 -12.09
CA VAL A 75 4.69 -3.57 -10.72
C VAL A 75 5.46 -4.83 -10.34
N VAL A 76 6.64 -4.65 -9.75
CA VAL A 76 7.47 -5.76 -9.27
C VAL A 76 7.09 -6.06 -7.83
N ILE A 77 6.70 -7.30 -7.56
CA ILE A 77 6.21 -7.70 -6.24
C ILE A 77 7.17 -8.69 -5.58
N TYR A 78 7.48 -8.44 -4.32
CA TYR A 78 8.29 -9.31 -3.48
C TYR A 78 7.46 -9.76 -2.29
N SER A 79 7.62 -11.02 -1.88
CA SER A 79 7.00 -11.51 -0.66
C SER A 79 8.04 -11.60 0.46
N ALA A 80 7.71 -11.01 1.60
CA ALA A 80 8.52 -11.11 2.81
C ALA A 80 7.61 -11.63 3.93
N PRO A 81 7.62 -12.94 4.21
CA PRO A 81 6.80 -13.50 5.29
C PRO A 81 7.09 -12.81 6.63
N LYS A 82 6.03 -12.56 7.39
CA LYS A 82 6.09 -11.88 8.69
C LYS A 82 6.53 -10.42 8.62
N LEU A 83 6.51 -9.83 7.42
CA LEU A 83 6.77 -8.39 7.27
C LEU A 83 5.80 -7.59 8.15
N HIS A 84 6.35 -6.64 8.88
CA HIS A 84 5.55 -5.76 9.73
C HIS A 84 5.90 -4.30 9.46
N ALA A 85 5.62 -3.89 8.23
CA ALA A 85 5.89 -2.53 7.77
C ALA A 85 4.64 -1.93 7.16
N LYS A 86 4.54 -0.60 7.17
CA LYS A 86 3.48 0.17 6.55
C LYS A 86 4.08 1.48 6.06
N VAL A 87 4.84 1.38 4.96
CA VAL A 87 5.61 2.50 4.40
C VAL A 87 5.28 2.64 2.92
N TYR A 88 5.00 3.87 2.50
CA TYR A 88 4.69 4.19 1.11
C TYR A 88 5.54 5.39 0.69
N VAL A 89 6.26 5.26 -0.42
CA VAL A 89 7.12 6.33 -0.93
C VAL A 89 6.73 6.68 -2.36
N PHE A 90 6.30 7.93 -2.55
CA PHE A 90 5.90 8.48 -3.86
C PHE A 90 6.69 9.75 -4.12
N ASP A 91 7.53 9.78 -5.16
CA ASP A 91 8.34 10.94 -5.48
C ASP A 91 9.09 11.46 -4.24
N ARG A 92 8.66 12.61 -3.70
CA ARG A 92 9.26 13.24 -2.52
C ARG A 92 8.49 12.98 -1.24
N PHE A 93 7.39 12.21 -1.30
CA PHE A 93 6.53 11.99 -0.15
C PHE A 93 6.70 10.59 0.39
N ALA A 94 6.76 10.48 1.71
CA ALA A 94 6.74 9.20 2.38
C ALA A 94 5.61 9.18 3.42
N PHE A 95 4.82 8.12 3.39
CA PHE A 95 3.78 7.87 4.38
C PHE A 95 4.20 6.68 5.23
N VAL A 96 4.19 6.87 6.54
CA VAL A 96 4.56 5.83 7.50
C VAL A 96 3.48 5.75 8.57
N GLY A 97 3.04 4.56 8.91
CA GLY A 97 2.06 4.44 9.99
C GLY A 97 1.28 3.14 10.00
N SER A 98 0.00 3.21 10.34
CA SER A 98 -0.84 2.06 10.65
C SER A 98 -1.64 1.51 9.47
N ALA A 99 -1.68 2.19 8.34
CA ALA A 99 -2.58 1.85 7.24
C ALA A 99 -2.07 0.68 6.40
N ASN A 100 -2.69 -0.48 6.53
CA ASN A 100 -2.57 -1.56 5.54
C ASN A 100 -3.44 -1.24 4.32
N VAL A 101 -3.11 -1.82 3.18
CA VAL A 101 -3.85 -1.55 1.95
C VAL A 101 -4.99 -2.55 1.82
N SER A 102 -6.20 -2.10 2.12
CA SER A 102 -7.40 -2.92 1.94
C SER A 102 -8.65 -2.03 1.96
N GLY A 103 -9.73 -2.53 1.37
CA GLY A 103 -11.02 -1.86 1.45
C GLY A 103 -11.51 -1.71 2.88
N ARG A 104 -11.21 -2.68 3.73
CA ARG A 104 -11.56 -2.64 5.14
C ARG A 104 -10.84 -1.50 5.86
N SER A 105 -9.53 -1.35 5.61
CA SER A 105 -8.74 -0.28 6.19
C SER A 105 -9.26 1.09 5.78
N ALA A 106 -9.69 1.22 4.53
CA ALA A 106 -10.22 2.48 4.01
C ALA A 106 -11.65 2.78 4.48
N GLY A 107 -12.48 1.75 4.68
CA GLY A 107 -13.91 1.90 4.89
C GLY A 107 -14.40 1.78 6.33
N THR A 108 -13.74 0.96 7.15
CA THR A 108 -14.27 0.61 8.48
C THR A 108 -13.32 0.90 9.64
N LEU A 109 -12.03 1.07 9.38
CA LEU A 109 -11.04 1.31 10.42
C LEU A 109 -10.57 2.76 10.40
N ILE A 110 -10.29 3.27 11.58
CA ILE A 110 -9.65 4.58 11.71
C ILE A 110 -8.14 4.35 11.68
N GLU A 111 -7.49 4.99 10.72
CA GLU A 111 -6.06 4.86 10.50
C GLU A 111 -5.36 6.20 10.69
N ALA A 112 -4.10 6.15 11.06
CA ALA A 112 -3.27 7.33 11.20
C ALA A 112 -1.94 7.13 10.48
N MET A 113 -1.51 8.15 9.75
CA MET A 113 -0.27 8.11 8.98
C MET A 113 0.51 9.40 9.17
N THR A 114 1.83 9.30 9.05
CA THR A 114 2.70 10.46 8.96
C THR A 114 3.12 10.64 7.50
N ASN A 115 3.00 11.87 7.04
CA ASN A 115 3.42 12.24 5.68
C ASN A 115 4.63 13.17 5.77
N ASN A 116 5.71 12.73 5.20
CA ASN A 116 6.94 13.52 5.13
C ASN A 116 7.08 14.19 3.78
#